data_b842419cea762670a9fd399dbd273796
#
_entry.id   b842419cea762670a9fd399dbd273796
#
_cell.length_a   1.000
_cell.length_b   1.000
_cell.length_c   1.000
_cell.angle_alpha   90.00
_cell.angle_beta   90.00
_cell.angle_gamma   90.00
#
_symmetry.space_group_name_H-M   'P 1'
#
loop_
_entity.id
_entity.type
_entity.pdbx_description
1 polymer ?
#
loop_
_entity_poly.entity_id
_entity_poly.type
_entity_poly.pdbx_seq_one_letter_code
_entity_poly.pdbx_strand_id
1 'polypeptide(L)'
;MDKFEDISQEEVDEIRRHVDEHGLSDLPGKVQEKMRAWRNIPLSVAVVGESGVGKSTFINSVRGLTADDEGSAAVGTGDTTQEPTVYRHPYNEKLVFWDLPGVGTPKFPQDKSYLERVGYSKYDFFLLLSDDRFTSKDIWLAREIESLKKDYFFIRTKIDDAMENAEDSEHNFSEGRVLERIKNNCYDNFKAGQLAQRAVYCIDCYDKHKWDYTKLMEDILVSLPELKRNALVLSLSPLTKGVIRHKTRALKRRATMVALTSGIQGACTSLIPIPLLGGAISLSLDIALLANEVTFYLEQYGLDDDSLQKLSSRTNTTVDYYKDALKDGSAIMASRQTVKTFLMNTIKSQAGEEAVKRIPIEMSRFVPFVNALIGGSANFATAFYMLIKMINDLEKDAMKVLDAIIHATSSEVD
;
A
#
# COMPACT_ATOMS: atom_id res chain seq x y z
N MET A 1 1.48 -13.08 16.55
CA MET A 1 0.80 -11.93 17.19
C MET A 1 1.51 -10.69 16.68
N ASP A 2 0.97 -10.06 15.66
CA ASP A 2 1.58 -8.87 15.06
C ASP A 2 1.53 -7.73 16.08
N LYS A 3 2.69 -7.16 16.39
CA LYS A 3 2.76 -5.97 17.24
C LYS A 3 1.96 -4.86 16.55
N PHE A 4 0.96 -4.32 17.24
CA PHE A 4 0.32 -3.10 16.84
C PHE A 4 1.40 -2.03 16.64
N GLU A 5 1.46 -1.41 15.45
CA GLU A 5 2.22 -0.18 15.27
C GLU A 5 1.45 0.93 16.01
N ASP A 6 1.76 1.10 17.26
CA ASP A 6 1.12 2.05 18.14
C ASP A 6 1.48 3.49 17.74
N ILE A 7 0.58 4.44 18.06
CA ILE A 7 0.93 5.85 18.11
C ILE A 7 2.16 5.97 19.03
N SER A 8 3.23 6.57 18.53
CA SER A 8 4.47 6.74 19.27
C SER A 8 4.27 7.67 20.48
N GLN A 9 5.10 7.54 21.51
CA GLN A 9 5.07 8.46 22.65
C GLN A 9 5.27 9.91 22.20
N GLU A 10 6.10 10.13 21.20
CA GLU A 10 6.33 11.47 20.63
C GLU A 10 5.06 12.08 20.01
N GLU A 11 4.25 11.27 19.32
CA GLU A 11 2.96 11.73 18.77
C GLU A 11 1.93 12.02 19.87
N VAL A 12 1.93 11.21 20.93
CA VAL A 12 1.10 11.48 22.14
C VAL A 12 1.49 12.82 22.77
N ASP A 13 2.79 13.07 22.91
CA ASP A 13 3.30 14.30 23.50
C ASP A 13 3.08 15.52 22.58
N GLU A 14 3.10 15.32 21.27
CA GLU A 14 2.73 16.38 20.31
C GLU A 14 1.25 16.74 20.41
N ILE A 15 0.37 15.73 20.48
CA ILE A 15 -1.08 15.93 20.66
C ILE A 15 -1.34 16.67 21.99
N ARG A 16 -0.66 16.27 23.08
CA ARG A 16 -0.80 16.93 24.39
C ARG A 16 -0.39 18.39 24.31
N ARG A 17 0.79 18.69 23.77
CA ARG A 17 1.26 20.08 23.57
C ARG A 17 0.27 20.91 22.77
N HIS A 18 -0.25 20.34 21.67
CA HIS A 18 -1.23 21.03 20.85
C HIS A 18 -2.52 21.37 21.62
N VAL A 19 -2.99 20.44 22.47
CA VAL A 19 -4.17 20.68 23.34
C VAL A 19 -3.87 21.75 24.40
N ASP A 20 -2.68 21.73 25.00
CA ASP A 20 -2.27 22.73 25.99
C ASP A 20 -2.17 24.15 25.39
N GLU A 21 -1.74 24.25 24.12
CA GLU A 21 -1.56 25.54 23.42
C GLU A 21 -2.86 26.08 22.77
N HIS A 22 -3.70 25.20 22.19
CA HIS A 22 -4.83 25.59 21.34
C HIS A 22 -6.20 25.13 21.86
N GLY A 23 -6.21 24.30 22.90
CA GLY A 23 -7.42 23.73 23.46
C GLY A 23 -7.95 22.50 22.72
N LEU A 24 -8.90 21.81 23.37
CA LEU A 24 -9.51 20.58 22.84
C LEU A 24 -10.32 20.78 21.56
N SER A 25 -10.90 21.98 21.36
CA SER A 25 -11.76 22.26 20.20
C SER A 25 -11.01 22.24 18.87
N ASP A 26 -9.71 22.52 18.86
CA ASP A 26 -8.87 22.52 17.65
C ASP A 26 -8.27 21.16 17.31
N LEU A 27 -8.28 20.23 18.26
CA LEU A 27 -7.68 18.91 18.09
C LEU A 27 -8.29 18.06 16.95
N PRO A 28 -9.60 18.07 16.65
CA PRO A 28 -10.14 17.36 15.49
C PRO A 28 -9.50 17.80 14.16
N GLY A 29 -9.27 19.11 14.01
CA GLY A 29 -8.59 19.66 12.83
C GLY A 29 -7.15 19.14 12.70
N LYS A 30 -6.40 19.16 13.81
CA LYS A 30 -5.01 18.65 13.86
C LYS A 30 -4.90 17.16 13.56
N VAL A 31 -5.81 16.36 14.13
CA VAL A 31 -5.86 14.93 13.84
C VAL A 31 -6.19 14.67 12.37
N GLN A 32 -7.15 15.40 11.79
CA GLN A 32 -7.50 15.28 10.38
C GLN A 32 -6.34 15.66 9.45
N GLU A 33 -5.58 16.70 9.79
CA GLU A 33 -4.34 17.06 9.09
C GLU A 33 -3.35 15.89 9.09
N LYS A 34 -3.06 15.30 10.26
CA LYS A 34 -2.17 14.14 10.39
C LYS A 34 -2.67 12.94 9.60
N MET A 35 -3.97 12.66 9.62
CA MET A 35 -4.58 11.56 8.87
C MET A 35 -4.46 11.72 7.35
N ARG A 36 -4.31 12.95 6.85
CA ARG A 36 -4.12 13.26 5.43
C ARG A 36 -2.66 13.45 5.04
N ALA A 37 -1.75 13.55 6.01
CA ALA A 37 -0.34 13.90 5.79
C ALA A 37 0.36 12.93 4.81
N TRP A 38 0.01 11.63 4.81
CA TRP A 38 0.59 10.65 3.90
C TRP A 38 0.43 11.00 2.41
N ARG A 39 -0.65 11.72 2.03
CA ARG A 39 -0.88 12.19 0.66
C ARG A 39 0.10 13.27 0.22
N ASN A 40 0.72 13.96 1.17
CA ASN A 40 1.66 15.04 0.92
C ASN A 40 3.13 14.60 1.03
N ILE A 41 3.38 13.35 1.44
CA ILE A 41 4.75 12.82 1.57
C ILE A 41 5.29 12.50 0.18
N PRO A 42 6.35 13.20 -0.28
CA PRO A 42 6.95 12.91 -1.57
C PRO A 42 7.71 11.59 -1.51
N LEU A 43 7.48 10.74 -2.52
CA LEU A 43 8.23 9.52 -2.75
C LEU A 43 8.55 9.43 -4.24
N SER A 44 9.84 9.50 -4.56
CA SER A 44 10.36 9.46 -5.92
C SER A 44 11.14 8.16 -6.16
N VAL A 45 10.63 7.31 -7.03
CA VAL A 45 11.22 6.01 -7.36
C VAL A 45 11.80 6.06 -8.76
N ALA A 46 13.08 5.74 -8.91
CA ALA A 46 13.72 5.64 -10.22
C ALA A 46 13.64 4.20 -10.75
N VAL A 47 13.18 4.02 -11.97
CA VAL A 47 13.17 2.73 -12.66
C VAL A 47 14.21 2.78 -13.76
N VAL A 48 15.24 1.94 -13.64
CA VAL A 48 16.41 1.93 -14.52
C VAL A 48 16.67 0.54 -15.08
N GLY A 49 17.40 0.44 -16.18
CA GLY A 49 17.76 -0.80 -16.86
C GLY A 49 17.91 -0.54 -18.36
N GLU A 50 18.32 -1.57 -19.10
CA GLU A 50 18.47 -1.47 -20.56
C GLU A 50 17.13 -1.21 -21.26
N SER A 51 17.17 -0.87 -22.55
CA SER A 51 15.95 -0.74 -23.36
C SER A 51 15.29 -2.12 -23.50
N GLY A 52 13.95 -2.16 -23.41
CA GLY A 52 13.19 -3.39 -23.62
C GLY A 52 13.03 -4.30 -22.38
N VAL A 53 13.70 -4.03 -21.25
CA VAL A 53 13.62 -4.86 -20.02
C VAL A 53 12.30 -4.76 -19.26
N GLY A 54 11.28 -4.07 -19.77
CA GLY A 54 9.95 -3.99 -19.15
C GLY A 54 9.79 -2.86 -18.11
N LYS A 55 10.62 -1.79 -18.14
CA LYS A 55 10.49 -0.64 -17.20
C LYS A 55 9.09 -0.02 -17.21
N SER A 56 8.58 0.36 -18.38
CA SER A 56 7.26 0.96 -18.52
C SER A 56 6.15 0.00 -18.11
N THR A 57 6.27 -1.28 -18.44
CA THR A 57 5.33 -2.34 -18.01
C THR A 57 5.30 -2.46 -16.50
N PHE A 58 6.48 -2.47 -15.84
CA PHE A 58 6.57 -2.50 -14.40
C PHE A 58 5.95 -1.26 -13.74
N ILE A 59 6.23 -0.06 -14.28
CA ILE A 59 5.63 1.19 -13.80
C ILE A 59 4.10 1.12 -13.86
N ASN A 60 3.53 0.65 -14.97
CA ASN A 60 2.08 0.48 -15.10
C ASN A 60 1.56 -0.54 -14.10
N SER A 61 2.23 -1.69 -13.98
CA SER A 61 1.87 -2.76 -13.04
C SER A 61 1.77 -2.24 -11.60
N VAL A 62 2.79 -1.53 -11.09
CA VAL A 62 2.78 -1.00 -9.71
C VAL A 62 1.72 0.08 -9.52
N ARG A 63 1.48 0.91 -10.54
CA ARG A 63 0.44 1.94 -10.52
C ARG A 63 -0.98 1.38 -10.66
N GLY A 64 -1.11 0.07 -10.90
CA GLY A 64 -2.38 -0.59 -11.13
C GLY A 64 -3.04 -0.18 -12.45
N LEU A 65 -2.24 0.10 -13.49
CA LEU A 65 -2.67 0.46 -14.83
C LEU A 65 -2.31 -0.63 -15.84
N THR A 66 -3.07 -0.70 -16.91
CA THR A 66 -2.76 -1.43 -18.15
C THR A 66 -2.13 -0.48 -19.18
N ALA A 67 -1.64 -1.00 -20.31
CA ALA A 67 -1.07 -0.17 -21.36
C ALA A 67 -2.11 0.76 -22.01
N ASP A 68 -3.39 0.38 -21.98
CA ASP A 68 -4.50 1.11 -22.61
C ASP A 68 -5.13 2.15 -21.69
N ASP A 69 -4.75 2.17 -20.40
CA ASP A 69 -5.30 3.13 -19.44
C ASP A 69 -4.72 4.54 -19.69
N GLU A 70 -5.55 5.58 -19.50
CA GLU A 70 -5.10 6.96 -19.58
C GLU A 70 -3.97 7.26 -18.59
N GLY A 71 -2.91 7.91 -19.06
CA GLY A 71 -1.73 8.22 -18.25
C GLY A 71 -0.81 7.02 -17.99
N SER A 72 -1.02 5.88 -18.67
CA SER A 72 -0.08 4.75 -18.64
C SER A 72 1.28 5.13 -19.23
N ALA A 73 2.32 4.41 -18.80
CA ALA A 73 3.62 4.48 -19.43
C ALA A 73 3.58 3.76 -20.78
N ALA A 74 4.10 4.40 -21.83
CA ALA A 74 4.11 3.81 -23.15
C ALA A 74 4.95 2.52 -23.17
N VAL A 75 4.34 1.42 -23.59
CA VAL A 75 4.97 0.11 -23.73
C VAL A 75 5.30 -0.11 -25.20
N GLY A 76 6.54 -0.47 -25.53
CA GLY A 76 6.95 -0.74 -26.91
C GLY A 76 8.33 -1.40 -27.01
N THR A 77 8.63 -1.95 -28.18
CA THR A 77 9.86 -2.71 -28.49
C THR A 77 11.05 -1.84 -28.93
N GLY A 78 11.01 -0.52 -28.73
CA GLY A 78 12.09 0.41 -29.12
C GLY A 78 12.56 1.28 -27.96
N ASP A 79 13.55 2.16 -28.24
CA ASP A 79 14.00 3.20 -27.31
C ASP A 79 12.90 4.25 -27.12
N THR A 80 11.87 3.88 -26.36
CA THR A 80 10.69 4.72 -26.10
C THR A 80 11.02 5.87 -25.15
N THR A 81 11.98 5.67 -24.23
CA THR A 81 12.34 6.64 -23.20
C THR A 81 13.63 7.36 -23.57
N GLN A 82 13.53 8.53 -24.21
CA GLN A 82 14.67 9.37 -24.62
C GLN A 82 15.10 10.39 -23.57
N GLU A 83 14.26 10.63 -22.56
CA GLU A 83 14.51 11.54 -21.43
C GLU A 83 13.84 10.98 -20.18
N PRO A 84 14.33 11.31 -18.96
CA PRO A 84 13.67 10.91 -17.73
C PRO A 84 12.19 11.33 -17.76
N THR A 85 11.30 10.35 -17.82
CA THR A 85 9.85 10.59 -17.92
C THR A 85 9.18 10.30 -16.59
N VAL A 86 8.27 11.18 -16.18
CA VAL A 86 7.60 11.13 -14.88
C VAL A 86 6.22 10.52 -14.99
N TYR A 87 5.92 9.54 -14.14
CA TYR A 87 4.62 8.90 -14.01
C TYR A 87 4.11 9.00 -12.58
N ARG A 88 3.08 9.82 -12.36
CA ARG A 88 2.46 9.97 -11.04
C ARG A 88 1.51 8.82 -10.76
N HIS A 89 1.42 8.43 -9.49
CA HIS A 89 0.45 7.41 -9.10
C HIS A 89 -0.98 7.99 -9.17
N PRO A 90 -1.99 7.26 -9.73
CA PRO A 90 -3.34 7.78 -9.92
C PRO A 90 -4.02 8.28 -8.63
N TYR A 91 -3.74 7.62 -7.51
CA TYR A 91 -4.33 7.95 -6.20
C TYR A 91 -3.44 8.81 -5.30
N ASN A 92 -2.21 9.13 -5.74
CA ASN A 92 -1.27 9.95 -4.97
C ASN A 92 -0.25 10.65 -5.88
N GLU A 93 -0.50 11.90 -6.19
CA GLU A 93 0.37 12.70 -7.06
C GLU A 93 1.80 12.91 -6.52
N LYS A 94 2.00 12.69 -5.21
CA LYS A 94 3.33 12.80 -4.57
C LYS A 94 4.15 11.51 -4.66
N LEU A 95 3.50 10.39 -4.99
CA LEU A 95 4.17 9.14 -5.35
C LEU A 95 4.48 9.15 -6.85
N VAL A 96 5.77 9.20 -7.17
CA VAL A 96 6.24 9.43 -8.54
C VAL A 96 7.20 8.32 -8.94
N PHE A 97 6.93 7.70 -10.10
CA PHE A 97 7.84 6.78 -10.76
C PHE A 97 8.50 7.49 -11.94
N TRP A 98 9.81 7.36 -12.02
CA TRP A 98 10.62 7.93 -13.10
C TRP A 98 11.11 6.81 -14.01
N ASP A 99 10.62 6.78 -15.24
CA ASP A 99 11.17 5.92 -16.28
C ASP A 99 12.45 6.58 -16.81
N LEU A 100 13.59 5.94 -16.55
CA LEU A 100 14.88 6.49 -16.96
C LEU A 100 15.33 5.90 -18.29
N PRO A 101 16.00 6.71 -19.14
CA PRO A 101 16.57 6.24 -20.40
C PRO A 101 17.53 5.07 -20.18
N GLY A 102 17.53 4.13 -21.10
CA GLY A 102 18.47 3.00 -21.09
C GLY A 102 19.93 3.47 -21.16
N VAL A 103 20.77 2.85 -20.34
CA VAL A 103 22.23 3.11 -20.34
C VAL A 103 22.86 2.61 -21.64
N GLY A 104 23.79 3.40 -22.18
CA GLY A 104 24.53 3.05 -23.39
C GLY A 104 23.84 3.51 -24.69
N THR A 105 22.84 4.35 -24.60
CA THR A 105 22.31 5.06 -25.79
C THR A 105 23.19 6.24 -26.16
N PRO A 106 23.15 6.75 -27.41
CA PRO A 106 23.97 7.89 -27.83
C PRO A 106 23.78 9.15 -26.96
N LYS A 107 22.57 9.35 -26.45
CA LYS A 107 22.23 10.50 -25.59
C LYS A 107 22.60 10.26 -24.12
N PHE A 108 22.62 9.00 -23.69
CA PHE A 108 22.92 8.57 -22.32
C PHE A 108 24.00 7.48 -22.35
N PRO A 109 25.25 7.86 -22.64
CA PRO A 109 26.37 6.93 -22.70
C PRO A 109 26.65 6.31 -21.33
N GLN A 110 27.33 5.16 -21.35
CA GLN A 110 27.75 4.46 -20.15
C GLN A 110 28.99 5.16 -19.54
N ASP A 111 28.78 6.32 -18.93
CA ASP A 111 29.82 7.09 -18.27
C ASP A 111 29.31 7.74 -16.96
N LYS A 112 30.22 8.26 -16.16
CA LYS A 112 29.92 8.84 -14.85
C LYS A 112 28.90 9.99 -14.89
N SER A 113 28.68 10.62 -16.04
CA SER A 113 27.70 11.69 -16.18
C SER A 113 26.25 11.17 -16.28
N TYR A 114 26.03 9.89 -16.50
CA TYR A 114 24.68 9.31 -16.65
C TYR A 114 23.79 9.64 -15.46
N LEU A 115 24.21 9.30 -14.24
CA LEU A 115 23.40 9.51 -13.04
C LEU A 115 23.17 11.00 -12.75
N GLU A 116 24.13 11.85 -13.05
CA GLU A 116 23.95 13.32 -12.95
C GLU A 116 22.93 13.83 -13.96
N ARG A 117 23.02 13.38 -15.22
CA ARG A 117 22.09 13.76 -16.28
C ARG A 117 20.64 13.34 -15.99
N VAL A 118 20.44 12.17 -15.39
CA VAL A 118 19.09 11.74 -14.96
C VAL A 118 18.66 12.36 -13.63
N GLY A 119 19.52 13.11 -12.95
CA GLY A 119 19.21 13.81 -11.71
C GLY A 119 19.03 12.89 -10.52
N TYR A 120 20.01 12.02 -10.27
CA TYR A 120 19.96 10.94 -9.26
C TYR A 120 19.58 11.42 -7.85
N SER A 121 19.92 12.64 -7.48
CA SER A 121 19.70 13.17 -6.13
C SER A 121 18.24 13.26 -5.74
N LYS A 122 17.32 13.42 -6.70
CA LYS A 122 15.89 13.53 -6.48
C LYS A 122 15.18 12.20 -6.18
N TYR A 123 15.84 11.06 -6.39
CA TYR A 123 15.24 9.75 -6.17
C TYR A 123 15.52 9.24 -4.76
N ASP A 124 14.52 8.63 -4.15
CA ASP A 124 14.64 7.99 -2.84
C ASP A 124 15.40 6.67 -2.94
N PHE A 125 15.08 5.86 -3.94
CA PHE A 125 15.75 4.60 -4.26
C PHE A 125 15.57 4.25 -5.73
N PHE A 126 16.30 3.23 -6.18
CA PHE A 126 16.28 2.74 -7.55
C PHE A 126 15.69 1.35 -7.64
N LEU A 127 14.99 1.08 -8.74
CA LEU A 127 14.59 -0.25 -9.17
C LEU A 127 15.39 -0.57 -10.43
N LEU A 128 16.36 -1.45 -10.30
CA LEU A 128 17.24 -1.86 -11.40
C LEU A 128 16.65 -3.12 -12.04
N LEU A 129 16.11 -2.96 -13.24
CA LEU A 129 15.45 -4.02 -14.01
C LEU A 129 16.41 -4.61 -15.04
N SER A 130 16.39 -5.94 -15.13
CA SER A 130 17.10 -6.73 -16.15
C SER A 130 16.19 -7.86 -16.63
N ASP A 131 16.25 -8.28 -17.91
CA ASP A 131 15.35 -9.31 -18.47
C ASP A 131 16.01 -10.65 -18.75
N ASP A 132 17.00 -10.77 -19.64
CA ASP A 132 17.60 -12.05 -20.00
C ASP A 132 18.89 -12.35 -19.22
N ARG A 133 19.89 -11.52 -19.32
CA ARG A 133 21.20 -11.72 -18.67
C ARG A 133 21.59 -10.49 -17.88
N PHE A 134 22.22 -10.75 -16.74
CA PHE A 134 22.86 -9.70 -15.97
C PHE A 134 24.09 -9.20 -16.75
N THR A 135 23.97 -8.04 -17.37
CA THR A 135 24.94 -7.52 -18.31
C THR A 135 26.03 -6.70 -17.64
N SER A 136 27.12 -6.40 -18.39
CA SER A 136 28.14 -5.47 -17.92
C SER A 136 27.60 -4.07 -17.66
N LYS A 137 26.52 -3.66 -18.32
CA LYS A 137 25.84 -2.39 -18.09
C LYS A 137 25.07 -2.40 -16.75
N ASP A 138 24.42 -3.51 -16.42
CA ASP A 138 23.72 -3.66 -15.13
C ASP A 138 24.72 -3.62 -13.97
N ILE A 139 25.88 -4.32 -14.11
CA ILE A 139 26.98 -4.29 -13.14
C ILE A 139 27.51 -2.86 -12.96
N TRP A 140 27.74 -2.18 -14.07
CA TRP A 140 28.23 -0.80 -14.03
C TRP A 140 27.20 0.13 -13.33
N LEU A 141 25.94 0.04 -13.71
CA LEU A 141 24.87 0.87 -13.16
C LEU A 141 24.67 0.62 -11.66
N ALA A 142 24.65 -0.65 -11.23
CA ALA A 142 24.59 -1.01 -9.81
C ALA A 142 25.75 -0.41 -9.03
N ARG A 143 26.99 -0.49 -9.57
CA ARG A 143 28.19 0.09 -8.95
C ARG A 143 28.10 1.62 -8.82
N GLU A 144 27.63 2.30 -9.86
CA GLU A 144 27.45 3.75 -9.80
C GLU A 144 26.39 4.14 -8.76
N ILE A 145 25.26 3.43 -8.67
CA ILE A 145 24.23 3.67 -7.65
C ILE A 145 24.81 3.45 -6.23
N GLU A 146 25.57 2.37 -6.02
CA GLU A 146 26.22 2.10 -4.72
C GLU A 146 27.25 3.17 -4.36
N SER A 147 28.01 3.68 -5.33
CA SER A 147 29.00 4.75 -5.12
C SER A 147 28.37 6.04 -4.58
N LEU A 148 27.11 6.29 -4.93
CA LEU A 148 26.32 7.44 -4.48
C LEU A 148 25.58 7.17 -3.14
N LYS A 149 25.81 6.01 -2.52
CA LYS A 149 25.13 5.57 -1.28
C LYS A 149 23.60 5.59 -1.40
N LYS A 150 23.10 5.28 -2.59
CA LYS A 150 21.68 5.10 -2.84
C LYS A 150 21.32 3.62 -2.76
N ASP A 151 20.13 3.32 -2.27
CA ASP A 151 19.60 1.97 -2.25
C ASP A 151 18.99 1.60 -3.60
N TYR A 152 19.08 0.32 -3.95
CA TYR A 152 18.39 -0.25 -5.10
C TYR A 152 17.90 -1.66 -4.84
N PHE A 153 16.83 -2.03 -5.56
CA PHE A 153 16.32 -3.40 -5.65
C PHE A 153 16.64 -3.95 -7.04
N PHE A 154 17.23 -5.15 -7.10
CA PHE A 154 17.54 -5.79 -8.36
C PHE A 154 16.38 -6.71 -8.78
N ILE A 155 15.80 -6.43 -9.94
CA ILE A 155 14.58 -7.06 -10.42
C ILE A 155 14.85 -7.76 -11.74
N ARG A 156 14.60 -9.05 -11.79
CA ARG A 156 14.65 -9.89 -12.96
C ARG A 156 13.22 -10.03 -13.52
N THR A 157 12.96 -9.36 -14.60
CA THR A 157 11.65 -9.33 -15.27
C THR A 157 11.52 -10.45 -16.32
N LYS A 158 10.36 -10.59 -16.93
CA LYS A 158 10.05 -11.56 -18.00
C LYS A 158 10.41 -12.99 -17.60
N ILE A 159 10.06 -13.37 -16.40
CA ILE A 159 10.30 -14.73 -15.92
C ILE A 159 9.38 -15.73 -16.61
N ASP A 160 8.20 -15.30 -17.03
CA ASP A 160 7.27 -16.00 -17.90
C ASP A 160 7.96 -16.46 -19.20
N ASP A 161 8.54 -15.54 -19.97
CA ASP A 161 9.33 -15.86 -21.18
C ASP A 161 10.46 -16.87 -20.88
N ALA A 162 11.15 -16.69 -19.73
CA ALA A 162 12.25 -17.58 -19.35
C ALA A 162 11.77 -18.99 -18.99
N MET A 163 10.58 -19.11 -18.40
CA MET A 163 9.95 -20.40 -18.07
C MET A 163 9.46 -21.10 -19.32
N GLU A 164 8.77 -20.42 -20.23
CA GLU A 164 8.30 -20.97 -21.49
C GLU A 164 9.49 -21.51 -22.34
N ASN A 165 10.54 -20.69 -22.48
CA ASN A 165 11.76 -21.13 -23.19
C ASN A 165 12.44 -22.35 -22.54
N ALA A 166 12.41 -22.47 -21.22
CA ALA A 166 12.97 -23.61 -20.51
C ALA A 166 12.10 -24.87 -20.66
N GLU A 167 10.77 -24.73 -20.63
CA GLU A 167 9.83 -25.82 -20.83
C GLU A 167 9.96 -26.41 -22.23
N ASP A 168 10.07 -25.55 -23.25
CA ASP A 168 10.26 -25.99 -24.64
C ASP A 168 11.60 -26.68 -24.89
N SER A 169 12.64 -26.32 -24.16
CA SER A 169 14.01 -26.79 -24.42
C SER A 169 14.50 -27.93 -23.51
N GLU A 170 13.89 -28.13 -22.34
CA GLU A 170 14.37 -29.04 -21.30
C GLU A 170 13.46 -30.26 -21.13
N HIS A 171 13.96 -31.48 -21.38
CA HIS A 171 13.21 -32.73 -21.16
C HIS A 171 12.69 -32.95 -19.72
N ASN A 172 13.37 -32.36 -18.73
CA ASN A 172 13.01 -32.44 -17.33
C ASN A 172 12.80 -31.03 -16.77
N PHE A 173 11.85 -30.29 -17.32
CA PHE A 173 11.51 -28.95 -16.84
C PHE A 173 11.15 -28.96 -15.35
N SER A 174 11.60 -27.95 -14.62
CA SER A 174 11.21 -27.68 -13.25
C SER A 174 11.39 -26.20 -12.98
N GLU A 175 10.29 -25.52 -12.74
CA GLU A 175 10.23 -24.09 -12.44
C GLU A 175 11.23 -23.68 -11.33
N GLY A 176 11.28 -24.44 -10.22
CA GLY A 176 12.19 -24.17 -9.11
C GLY A 176 13.66 -24.22 -9.53
N ARG A 177 14.06 -25.19 -10.41
CA ARG A 177 15.44 -25.26 -10.92
C ARG A 177 15.77 -24.11 -11.86
N VAL A 178 14.82 -23.69 -12.67
CA VAL A 178 15.00 -22.53 -13.58
C VAL A 178 15.20 -21.25 -12.76
N LEU A 179 14.36 -21.01 -11.75
CA LEU A 179 14.49 -19.86 -10.84
C LEU A 179 15.83 -19.87 -10.10
N GLU A 180 16.23 -21.02 -9.56
CA GLU A 180 17.51 -21.15 -8.85
C GLU A 180 18.69 -20.86 -9.80
N ARG A 181 18.66 -21.37 -11.02
CA ARG A 181 19.68 -21.10 -12.05
C ARG A 181 19.76 -19.61 -12.38
N ILE A 182 18.61 -18.93 -12.57
CA ILE A 182 18.55 -17.49 -12.83
C ILE A 182 19.15 -16.71 -11.66
N LYS A 183 18.72 -17.00 -10.42
CA LYS A 183 19.23 -16.32 -9.23
C LYS A 183 20.73 -16.56 -9.03
N ASN A 184 21.21 -17.77 -9.18
CA ASN A 184 22.64 -18.10 -9.06
C ASN A 184 23.47 -17.36 -10.10
N ASN A 185 23.01 -17.28 -11.35
CA ASN A 185 23.68 -16.49 -12.38
C ASN A 185 23.79 -15.01 -11.98
N CYS A 186 22.74 -14.42 -11.43
CA CYS A 186 22.80 -13.04 -10.94
C CYS A 186 23.78 -12.88 -9.76
N TYR A 187 23.80 -13.83 -8.80
CA TYR A 187 24.73 -13.80 -7.68
C TYR A 187 26.19 -13.93 -8.10
N ASP A 188 26.48 -14.79 -9.08
CA ASP A 188 27.83 -14.93 -9.65
C ASP A 188 28.28 -13.62 -10.32
N ASN A 189 27.38 -12.94 -11.02
CA ASN A 189 27.65 -11.65 -11.64
C ASN A 189 27.83 -10.53 -10.59
N PHE A 190 27.06 -10.50 -9.51
CA PHE A 190 27.32 -9.58 -8.39
C PHE A 190 28.73 -9.77 -7.83
N LYS A 191 29.11 -11.03 -7.60
CA LYS A 191 30.44 -11.38 -7.10
C LYS A 191 31.55 -10.96 -8.09
N ALA A 192 31.38 -11.29 -9.37
CA ALA A 192 32.32 -10.89 -10.42
C ALA A 192 32.45 -9.38 -10.57
N GLY A 193 31.32 -8.66 -10.40
CA GLY A 193 31.25 -7.20 -10.40
C GLY A 193 31.75 -6.53 -9.13
N GLN A 194 32.13 -7.30 -8.08
CA GLN A 194 32.49 -6.76 -6.75
C GLN A 194 31.40 -5.87 -6.15
N LEU A 195 30.14 -6.22 -6.40
CA LEU A 195 28.96 -5.55 -5.85
C LEU A 195 28.55 -6.19 -4.52
N ALA A 196 27.86 -5.42 -3.69
CA ALA A 196 27.21 -5.98 -2.51
C ALA A 196 26.17 -7.04 -2.93
N GLN A 197 26.17 -8.19 -2.26
CA GLN A 197 25.16 -9.21 -2.51
C GLN A 197 23.80 -8.69 -2.07
N ARG A 198 22.85 -8.63 -3.01
CA ARG A 198 21.46 -8.19 -2.78
C ARG A 198 20.49 -9.30 -3.18
N ALA A 199 19.27 -9.23 -2.67
CA ALA A 199 18.21 -10.12 -3.11
C ALA A 199 17.91 -9.90 -4.60
N VAL A 200 17.69 -10.99 -5.32
CA VAL A 200 17.26 -11.01 -6.72
C VAL A 200 15.77 -11.35 -6.72
N TYR A 201 14.96 -10.45 -7.25
CA TYR A 201 13.51 -10.63 -7.34
C TYR A 201 13.13 -11.02 -8.77
N CYS A 202 12.77 -12.28 -8.94
CA CYS A 202 12.27 -12.82 -10.20
C CYS A 202 10.77 -12.54 -10.30
N ILE A 203 10.34 -11.73 -11.28
CA ILE A 203 8.93 -11.31 -11.38
C ILE A 203 8.38 -11.43 -12.80
N ASP A 204 7.04 -11.58 -12.86
CA ASP A 204 6.23 -11.21 -14.00
C ASP A 204 5.42 -9.95 -13.65
N CYS A 205 5.37 -9.00 -14.57
CA CYS A 205 4.61 -7.76 -14.39
C CYS A 205 3.10 -7.94 -14.62
N TYR A 206 2.71 -8.99 -15.33
CA TYR A 206 1.32 -9.32 -15.63
C TYR A 206 0.70 -10.21 -14.56
N ASP A 207 1.46 -11.21 -14.03
CA ASP A 207 1.02 -12.05 -12.93
C ASP A 207 1.75 -11.73 -11.62
N LYS A 208 1.13 -10.88 -10.80
CA LYS A 208 1.68 -10.40 -9.53
C LYS A 208 1.65 -11.44 -8.41
N HIS A 209 1.03 -12.59 -8.66
CA HIS A 209 0.88 -13.67 -7.67
C HIS A 209 1.97 -14.72 -7.81
N LYS A 210 2.62 -14.78 -8.97
CA LYS A 210 3.74 -15.69 -9.22
C LYS A 210 5.05 -15.12 -8.72
N TRP A 211 5.94 -16.00 -8.36
CA TRP A 211 7.35 -15.77 -8.00
C TRP A 211 7.56 -14.71 -6.92
N ASP A 212 8.50 -13.77 -7.13
CA ASP A 212 8.95 -12.86 -6.08
C ASP A 212 8.26 -11.49 -6.08
N TYR A 213 7.19 -11.26 -6.86
CA TYR A 213 6.55 -9.94 -6.93
C TYR A 213 6.03 -9.48 -5.54
N THR A 214 5.33 -10.38 -4.83
CA THR A 214 4.83 -10.10 -3.47
C THR A 214 5.98 -9.78 -2.52
N LYS A 215 7.06 -10.58 -2.59
CA LYS A 215 8.26 -10.39 -1.75
C LYS A 215 8.96 -9.07 -2.05
N LEU A 216 9.10 -8.71 -3.33
CA LEU A 216 9.66 -7.41 -3.74
C LEU A 216 8.89 -6.25 -3.10
N MET A 217 7.57 -6.28 -3.18
CA MET A 217 6.73 -5.20 -2.62
C MET A 217 6.84 -5.13 -1.09
N GLU A 218 6.89 -6.26 -0.40
CA GLU A 218 7.09 -6.32 1.05
C GLU A 218 8.46 -5.74 1.44
N ASP A 219 9.54 -6.14 0.77
CA ASP A 219 10.89 -5.68 1.07
C ASP A 219 11.07 -4.18 0.77
N ILE A 220 10.46 -3.65 -0.29
CA ILE A 220 10.40 -2.21 -0.55
C ILE A 220 9.68 -1.49 0.60
N LEU A 221 8.51 -1.97 1.02
CA LEU A 221 7.76 -1.35 2.11
C LEU A 221 8.54 -1.35 3.43
N VAL A 222 9.23 -2.46 3.74
CA VAL A 222 10.03 -2.59 4.97
C VAL A 222 11.24 -1.65 4.94
N SER A 223 11.86 -1.42 3.79
CA SER A 223 13.05 -0.55 3.66
C SER A 223 12.74 0.94 3.84
N LEU A 224 11.49 1.35 3.65
CA LEU A 224 11.11 2.76 3.71
C LEU A 224 10.88 3.24 5.14
N PRO A 225 11.24 4.50 5.45
CA PRO A 225 10.80 5.18 6.66
C PRO A 225 9.26 5.19 6.74
N GLU A 226 8.72 5.18 7.95
CA GLU A 226 7.30 4.96 8.20
C GLU A 226 6.36 5.86 7.37
N LEU A 227 6.61 7.17 7.33
CA LEU A 227 5.76 8.11 6.59
C LEU A 227 5.74 7.80 5.08
N LYS A 228 6.89 7.46 4.49
CA LYS A 228 6.98 7.07 3.08
C LYS A 228 6.36 5.70 2.82
N ARG A 229 6.52 4.77 3.75
CA ARG A 229 5.84 3.46 3.73
C ARG A 229 4.33 3.62 3.71
N ASN A 230 3.78 4.46 4.60
CA ASN A 230 2.34 4.74 4.64
C ASN A 230 1.85 5.41 3.34
N ALA A 231 2.64 6.34 2.79
CA ALA A 231 2.33 6.97 1.51
C ALA A 231 2.29 5.95 0.36
N LEU A 232 3.24 5.04 0.31
CA LEU A 232 3.29 3.98 -0.71
C LEU A 232 2.14 2.98 -0.51
N VAL A 233 2.03 2.38 0.68
CA VAL A 233 1.08 1.29 0.91
C VAL A 233 -0.39 1.71 0.73
N LEU A 234 -0.75 2.92 1.16
CA LEU A 234 -2.11 3.45 0.97
C LEU A 234 -2.40 3.88 -0.47
N SER A 235 -1.38 3.98 -1.32
CA SER A 235 -1.53 4.25 -2.75
C SER A 235 -1.65 2.95 -3.57
N LEU A 236 -1.01 1.86 -3.15
CA LEU A 236 -1.01 0.59 -3.89
C LEU A 236 -2.38 -0.07 -3.95
N SER A 237 -2.66 -0.79 -5.04
CA SER A 237 -3.81 -1.70 -5.13
C SER A 237 -3.60 -2.93 -4.22
N PRO A 238 -4.66 -3.48 -3.58
CA PRO A 238 -4.54 -4.59 -2.63
C PRO A 238 -4.42 -5.96 -3.35
N LEU A 239 -3.49 -6.06 -4.29
CA LEU A 239 -3.33 -7.23 -5.17
C LEU A 239 -2.34 -8.28 -4.64
N THR A 240 -1.81 -8.12 -3.42
CA THR A 240 -0.95 -9.11 -2.78
C THR A 240 -1.25 -9.20 -1.28
N LYS A 241 -1.06 -10.38 -0.69
CA LYS A 241 -1.26 -10.62 0.75
C LYS A 241 -0.40 -9.66 1.61
N GLY A 242 0.82 -9.38 1.16
CA GLY A 242 1.73 -8.46 1.83
C GLY A 242 1.19 -7.02 1.85
N VAL A 243 0.76 -6.50 0.71
CA VAL A 243 0.16 -5.16 0.62
C VAL A 243 -1.09 -5.05 1.49
N ILE A 244 -1.99 -6.06 1.47
CA ILE A 244 -3.19 -6.08 2.32
C ILE A 244 -2.81 -5.99 3.79
N ARG A 245 -1.83 -6.79 4.28
CA ARG A 245 -1.37 -6.76 5.67
C ARG A 245 -0.76 -5.41 6.07
N HIS A 246 0.06 -4.83 5.20
CA HIS A 246 0.63 -3.50 5.45
C HIS A 246 -0.44 -2.41 5.47
N LYS A 247 -1.45 -2.48 4.57
CA LYS A 247 -2.63 -1.60 4.62
C LYS A 247 -3.36 -1.74 5.95
N THR A 248 -3.61 -2.97 6.39
CA THR A 248 -4.26 -3.24 7.70
C THR A 248 -3.54 -2.54 8.84
N ARG A 249 -2.21 -2.58 8.89
CA ARG A 249 -1.42 -1.88 9.93
C ARG A 249 -1.61 -0.36 9.85
N ALA A 250 -1.47 0.21 8.66
CA ALA A 250 -1.64 1.65 8.46
C ALA A 250 -3.06 2.11 8.81
N LEU A 251 -4.09 1.32 8.46
CA LEU A 251 -5.49 1.62 8.76
C LEU A 251 -5.80 1.49 10.26
N LYS A 252 -5.24 0.50 10.96
CA LYS A 252 -5.40 0.37 12.42
C LYS A 252 -4.83 1.57 13.17
N ARG A 253 -3.66 2.05 12.76
CA ARG A 253 -3.10 3.29 13.32
C ARG A 253 -4.01 4.49 13.06
N ARG A 254 -4.54 4.61 11.83
CA ARG A 254 -5.50 5.64 11.47
C ARG A 254 -6.78 5.55 12.30
N ALA A 255 -7.30 4.35 12.53
CA ALA A 255 -8.48 4.10 13.37
C ALA A 255 -8.32 4.63 14.80
N THR A 256 -7.11 4.50 15.37
CA THR A 256 -6.80 5.05 16.69
C THR A 256 -6.92 6.58 16.70
N MET A 257 -6.43 7.26 15.68
CA MET A 257 -6.55 8.72 15.54
C MET A 257 -8.01 9.18 15.39
N VAL A 258 -8.80 8.44 14.59
CA VAL A 258 -10.24 8.71 14.42
C VAL A 258 -11.01 8.52 15.73
N ALA A 259 -10.70 7.44 16.46
CA ALA A 259 -11.33 7.19 17.76
C ALA A 259 -11.01 8.29 18.79
N LEU A 260 -9.77 8.82 18.78
CA LEU A 260 -9.42 9.98 19.61
C LEU A 260 -10.30 11.20 19.29
N THR A 261 -10.54 11.47 18.01
CA THR A 261 -11.42 12.58 17.58
C THR A 261 -12.86 12.39 18.07
N SER A 262 -13.41 11.19 17.91
CA SER A 262 -14.76 10.83 18.42
C SER A 262 -14.86 11.01 19.93
N GLY A 263 -13.87 10.56 20.68
CA GLY A 263 -13.83 10.71 22.13
C GLY A 263 -13.89 12.19 22.58
N ILE A 264 -13.13 13.05 21.89
CA ILE A 264 -13.06 14.48 22.18
C ILE A 264 -14.37 15.19 21.85
N GLN A 265 -14.96 14.91 20.68
CA GLN A 265 -16.26 15.48 20.29
C GLN A 265 -17.35 15.09 21.28
N GLY A 266 -17.35 13.84 21.75
CA GLY A 266 -18.28 13.38 22.78
C GLY A 266 -18.11 14.12 24.12
N ALA A 267 -16.88 14.41 24.52
CA ALA A 267 -16.63 15.17 25.75
C ALA A 267 -17.06 16.64 25.66
N CYS A 268 -16.80 17.30 24.54
CA CYS A 268 -17.21 18.70 24.32
C CYS A 268 -18.72 18.84 24.30
N THR A 269 -19.48 17.86 23.79
CA THR A 269 -20.95 17.91 23.77
C THR A 269 -21.58 17.57 25.11
N SER A 270 -20.92 16.76 25.94
CA SER A 270 -21.41 16.44 27.30
C SER A 270 -21.26 17.61 28.29
N LEU A 271 -20.44 18.61 27.98
CA LEU A 271 -20.31 19.84 28.77
C LEU A 271 -21.41 20.87 28.54
N ILE A 272 -22.25 20.69 27.50
CA ILE A 272 -23.41 21.52 27.25
C ILE A 272 -24.60 20.90 28.02
N PRO A 273 -25.12 21.55 29.07
CA PRO A 273 -26.21 20.98 29.86
C PRO A 273 -27.57 21.13 29.15
N ILE A 274 -27.73 20.54 27.98
CA ILE A 274 -28.99 20.43 27.25
C ILE A 274 -29.41 18.95 27.28
N PRO A 275 -30.30 18.54 28.18
CA PRO A 275 -30.52 17.10 28.46
C PRO A 275 -31.14 16.29 27.32
N LEU A 276 -31.57 16.91 26.23
CA LEU A 276 -32.26 16.22 25.12
C LEU A 276 -31.60 16.34 23.75
N LEU A 277 -30.70 17.29 23.52
CA LEU A 277 -30.13 17.55 22.19
C LEU A 277 -28.66 17.15 22.09
N GLY A 278 -27.89 17.21 23.18
CA GLY A 278 -26.44 16.94 23.16
C GLY A 278 -26.11 15.51 22.76
N GLY A 279 -26.83 14.53 23.26
CA GLY A 279 -26.60 13.11 22.95
C GLY A 279 -26.93 12.74 21.50
N ALA A 280 -27.99 13.34 20.94
CA ALA A 280 -28.40 13.06 19.54
C ALA A 280 -27.48 13.73 18.52
N ILE A 281 -26.95 14.92 18.81
CA ILE A 281 -26.01 15.64 17.93
C ILE A 281 -24.65 14.97 17.95
N SER A 282 -24.14 14.61 19.11
CA SER A 282 -22.88 13.85 19.26
C SER A 282 -22.94 12.52 18.49
N LEU A 283 -24.02 11.76 18.71
CA LEU A 283 -24.20 10.46 18.06
C LEU A 283 -24.25 10.57 16.51
N SER A 284 -24.89 11.61 15.97
CA SER A 284 -25.02 11.80 14.52
C SER A 284 -23.70 12.21 13.87
N LEU A 285 -22.89 13.02 14.53
CA LEU A 285 -21.56 13.44 14.05
C LEU A 285 -20.59 12.26 14.09
N ASP A 286 -20.58 11.49 15.16
CA ASP A 286 -19.75 10.30 15.30
C ASP A 286 -20.06 9.25 14.22
N ILE A 287 -21.36 9.00 13.93
CA ILE A 287 -21.77 8.08 12.88
C ILE A 287 -21.31 8.56 11.49
N ALA A 288 -21.38 9.86 11.21
CA ALA A 288 -20.93 10.39 9.94
C ALA A 288 -19.41 10.25 9.76
N LEU A 289 -18.65 10.52 10.83
CA LEU A 289 -17.19 10.35 10.85
C LEU A 289 -16.82 8.88 10.64
N LEU A 290 -17.41 7.97 11.41
CA LEU A 290 -17.17 6.53 11.31
C LEU A 290 -17.58 5.97 9.94
N ALA A 291 -18.71 6.42 9.38
CA ALA A 291 -19.15 6.00 8.06
C ALA A 291 -18.17 6.45 6.95
N ASN A 292 -17.63 7.66 7.05
CA ASN A 292 -16.60 8.13 6.10
C ASN A 292 -15.33 7.29 6.21
N GLU A 293 -14.92 6.93 7.42
CA GLU A 293 -13.73 6.09 7.63
C GLU A 293 -13.93 4.68 7.10
N VAL A 294 -15.08 4.06 7.34
CA VAL A 294 -15.38 2.73 6.79
C VAL A 294 -15.43 2.75 5.26
N THR A 295 -16.00 3.80 4.65
CA THR A 295 -15.95 3.98 3.20
C THR A 295 -14.51 4.08 2.71
N PHE A 296 -13.67 4.86 3.38
CA PHE A 296 -12.23 4.93 3.06
C PHE A 296 -11.55 3.57 3.19
N TYR A 297 -11.88 2.75 4.20
CA TYR A 297 -11.31 1.40 4.34
C TYR A 297 -11.75 0.46 3.22
N LEU A 298 -13.01 0.53 2.79
CA LEU A 298 -13.51 -0.22 1.63
C LEU A 298 -12.71 0.11 0.37
N GLU A 299 -12.51 1.41 0.08
CA GLU A 299 -11.68 1.87 -1.03
C GLU A 299 -10.23 1.37 -0.92
N GLN A 300 -9.64 1.42 0.29
CA GLN A 300 -8.28 0.95 0.51
C GLN A 300 -8.11 -0.55 0.28
N TYR A 301 -9.12 -1.34 0.58
CA TYR A 301 -9.13 -2.78 0.32
C TYR A 301 -9.67 -3.17 -1.06
N GLY A 302 -10.07 -2.20 -1.88
CA GLY A 302 -10.62 -2.45 -3.22
C GLY A 302 -11.95 -3.21 -3.20
N LEU A 303 -12.74 -3.01 -2.13
CA LEU A 303 -14.02 -3.69 -1.91
C LEU A 303 -15.23 -2.80 -2.23
N ASP A 304 -15.00 -1.57 -2.66
CA ASP A 304 -16.04 -0.68 -3.17
C ASP A 304 -16.50 -1.09 -4.58
N ASP A 305 -17.71 -0.69 -4.97
CA ASP A 305 -18.31 -1.09 -6.23
C ASP A 305 -17.45 -0.68 -7.45
N ASP A 306 -16.84 0.51 -7.44
CA ASP A 306 -15.99 0.99 -8.54
C ASP A 306 -14.72 0.15 -8.68
N SER A 307 -14.10 -0.22 -7.55
CA SER A 307 -12.92 -1.09 -7.52
C SER A 307 -13.24 -2.50 -8.03
N LEU A 308 -14.36 -3.08 -7.59
CA LEU A 308 -14.80 -4.40 -8.05
C LEU A 308 -15.17 -4.39 -9.53
N GLN A 309 -15.76 -3.30 -10.04
CA GLN A 309 -16.07 -3.18 -11.47
C GLN A 309 -14.80 -3.10 -12.32
N LYS A 310 -13.81 -2.31 -11.91
CA LYS A 310 -12.51 -2.27 -12.58
C LYS A 310 -11.80 -3.63 -12.55
N LEU A 311 -11.90 -4.33 -11.42
CA LEU A 311 -11.33 -5.65 -11.27
C LEU A 311 -12.00 -6.65 -12.22
N SER A 312 -13.33 -6.68 -12.27
CA SER A 312 -14.09 -7.58 -13.15
C SER A 312 -13.75 -7.38 -14.62
N SER A 313 -13.59 -6.11 -15.05
CA SER A 313 -13.18 -5.78 -16.43
C SER A 313 -11.78 -6.28 -16.76
N ARG A 314 -10.86 -6.33 -15.77
CA ARG A 314 -9.46 -6.76 -15.97
C ARG A 314 -9.26 -8.27 -15.95
N THR A 315 -10.13 -8.97 -15.24
CA THR A 315 -10.05 -10.43 -15.09
C THR A 315 -11.05 -11.16 -15.96
N ASN A 316 -11.69 -10.45 -16.89
CA ASN A 316 -12.73 -11.00 -17.77
C ASN A 316 -13.83 -11.79 -17.02
N THR A 317 -14.13 -11.36 -15.80
CA THR A 317 -15.14 -11.95 -14.91
C THR A 317 -16.31 -10.99 -14.71
N THR A 318 -17.26 -11.35 -13.84
CA THR A 318 -18.38 -10.48 -13.48
C THR A 318 -18.19 -9.90 -12.07
N VAL A 319 -18.78 -8.74 -11.79
CA VAL A 319 -18.81 -8.16 -10.43
C VAL A 319 -19.47 -9.15 -9.45
N ASP A 320 -20.50 -9.87 -9.91
CA ASP A 320 -21.21 -10.85 -9.09
C ASP A 320 -20.29 -12.01 -8.67
N TYR A 321 -19.36 -12.42 -9.49
CA TYR A 321 -18.35 -13.43 -9.14
C TYR A 321 -17.57 -13.04 -7.87
N TYR A 322 -17.12 -11.78 -7.76
CA TYR A 322 -16.43 -11.28 -6.56
C TYR A 322 -17.38 -11.07 -5.40
N LYS A 323 -18.61 -10.58 -5.65
CA LYS A 323 -19.65 -10.45 -4.61
C LYS A 323 -20.04 -11.81 -4.05
N ASP A 324 -20.06 -12.86 -4.85
CA ASP A 324 -20.33 -14.23 -4.40
C ASP A 324 -19.23 -14.77 -3.48
N ALA A 325 -17.96 -14.48 -3.76
CA ALA A 325 -16.85 -14.81 -2.86
C ALA A 325 -16.99 -14.13 -1.47
N LEU A 326 -17.80 -13.09 -1.37
CA LEU A 326 -18.04 -12.29 -0.17
C LEU A 326 -19.35 -12.65 0.55
N LYS A 327 -20.19 -13.58 0.03
CA LYS A 327 -21.49 -13.93 0.62
C LYS A 327 -21.42 -14.39 2.08
N ASP A 328 -20.33 -15.04 2.47
CA ASP A 328 -20.04 -15.42 3.87
C ASP A 328 -19.22 -14.36 4.62
N GLY A 329 -18.99 -13.22 4.01
CA GLY A 329 -18.22 -12.11 4.55
C GLY A 329 -19.04 -11.15 5.40
N SER A 330 -18.40 -10.08 5.84
CA SER A 330 -19.09 -9.02 6.55
C SER A 330 -20.14 -8.40 5.64
N ALA A 331 -21.40 -8.42 6.05
CA ALA A 331 -22.56 -7.90 5.31
C ALA A 331 -22.52 -6.37 5.03
N ILE A 332 -21.32 -5.78 4.98
CA ILE A 332 -21.07 -4.34 4.84
C ILE A 332 -20.99 -3.93 3.38
N MET A 333 -21.07 -4.90 2.50
CA MET A 333 -21.02 -4.68 1.07
C MET A 333 -22.30 -4.02 0.58
N ALA A 334 -22.32 -2.75 0.52
CA ALA A 334 -23.13 -1.92 -0.37
C ALA A 334 -23.05 -0.47 0.13
N SER A 335 -23.51 0.47 -0.58
CA SER A 335 -23.57 1.91 -0.44
C SER A 335 -23.26 2.50 0.96
N ARG A 336 -22.78 3.72 1.00
CA ARG A 336 -22.57 4.56 2.19
C ARG A 336 -23.79 4.56 3.16
N GLN A 337 -25.00 4.31 2.65
CA GLN A 337 -26.22 4.21 3.42
C GLN A 337 -26.30 2.93 4.26
N THR A 338 -25.83 1.81 3.70
CA THR A 338 -25.76 0.50 4.40
C THR A 338 -24.74 0.56 5.53
N VAL A 339 -23.59 1.18 5.29
CA VAL A 339 -22.56 1.41 6.33
C VAL A 339 -23.15 2.22 7.48
N LYS A 340 -23.87 3.32 7.21
CA LYS A 340 -24.56 4.10 8.24
C LYS A 340 -25.55 3.26 9.03
N THR A 341 -26.39 2.50 8.35
CA THR A 341 -27.44 1.67 8.99
C THR A 341 -26.80 0.58 9.85
N PHE A 342 -25.74 -0.06 9.37
CA PHE A 342 -24.98 -1.04 10.13
C PHE A 342 -24.38 -0.42 11.41
N LEU A 343 -23.70 0.70 11.28
CA LEU A 343 -23.12 1.42 12.42
C LEU A 343 -24.19 1.80 13.45
N MET A 344 -25.33 2.32 12.99
CA MET A 344 -26.45 2.67 13.89
C MET A 344 -27.00 1.44 14.62
N ASN A 345 -27.14 0.31 13.94
CA ASN A 345 -27.64 -0.93 14.55
C ASN A 345 -26.61 -1.49 15.54
N THR A 346 -25.32 -1.44 15.22
CA THR A 346 -24.24 -1.90 16.11
C THR A 346 -24.12 -1.02 17.36
N ILE A 347 -24.28 0.29 17.24
CA ILE A 347 -24.27 1.22 18.39
C ILE A 347 -25.49 0.98 19.29
N LYS A 348 -26.66 0.70 18.71
CA LYS A 348 -27.90 0.41 19.47
C LYS A 348 -27.86 -0.94 20.17
N SER A 349 -27.11 -1.92 19.70
CA SER A 349 -27.06 -3.29 20.22
C SER A 349 -26.00 -3.49 21.31
N GLN A 350 -26.05 -2.76 22.45
CA GLN A 350 -25.22 -2.98 23.67
C GLN A 350 -23.70 -2.97 23.48
N ALA A 351 -23.15 -2.49 22.36
CA ALA A 351 -21.71 -2.52 22.09
C ALA A 351 -20.87 -1.67 23.08
N GLY A 352 -21.47 -0.71 23.77
CA GLY A 352 -20.76 0.17 24.71
C GLY A 352 -20.14 -0.54 25.89
N GLU A 353 -20.84 -1.46 26.57
CA GLU A 353 -20.31 -2.19 27.73
C GLU A 353 -19.32 -3.29 27.33
N GLU A 354 -19.56 -3.99 26.21
CA GLU A 354 -18.62 -5.00 25.70
C GLU A 354 -17.36 -4.38 25.10
N ALA A 355 -17.45 -3.23 24.46
CA ALA A 355 -16.33 -2.52 23.89
C ALA A 355 -15.31 -2.10 24.97
N VAL A 356 -15.79 -1.58 26.09
CA VAL A 356 -14.93 -1.21 27.24
C VAL A 356 -14.22 -2.44 27.83
N LYS A 357 -14.89 -3.60 27.87
CA LYS A 357 -14.31 -4.85 28.39
C LYS A 357 -13.29 -5.50 27.43
N ARG A 358 -13.28 -5.14 26.16
CA ARG A 358 -12.43 -5.75 25.12
C ARG A 358 -11.34 -4.81 24.60
N ILE A 359 -11.03 -3.71 25.27
CA ILE A 359 -9.88 -2.88 24.95
C ILE A 359 -8.62 -3.76 25.08
N PRO A 360 -7.82 -3.94 24.00
CA PRO A 360 -6.57 -4.69 24.10
C PRO A 360 -5.67 -4.12 25.19
N ILE A 361 -4.92 -4.99 25.87
CA ILE A 361 -4.01 -4.59 26.97
C ILE A 361 -3.02 -3.52 26.47
N GLU A 362 -2.60 -3.60 25.21
CA GLU A 362 -1.74 -2.60 24.60
C GLU A 362 -2.38 -1.20 24.54
N MET A 363 -3.71 -1.12 24.48
CA MET A 363 -4.45 0.15 24.48
C MET A 363 -4.79 0.64 25.90
N SER A 364 -4.67 -0.20 26.91
CA SER A 364 -4.90 0.20 28.30
C SER A 364 -3.97 1.33 28.76
N ARG A 365 -2.78 1.45 28.15
CA ARG A 365 -1.84 2.55 28.39
C ARG A 365 -2.34 3.91 27.88
N PHE A 366 -3.24 3.94 26.89
CA PHE A 366 -3.87 5.17 26.41
C PHE A 366 -5.10 5.57 27.21
N VAL A 367 -5.70 4.64 27.95
CA VAL A 367 -6.88 4.90 28.78
C VAL A 367 -6.65 6.03 29.79
N PRO A 368 -5.51 6.08 30.55
CA PRO A 368 -5.23 7.21 31.44
C PRO A 368 -5.11 8.55 30.69
N PHE A 369 -4.48 8.54 29.49
CA PHE A 369 -4.32 9.73 28.65
C PHE A 369 -5.68 10.19 28.10
N VAL A 370 -6.47 9.27 27.56
CA VAL A 370 -7.82 9.53 27.05
C VAL A 370 -8.72 10.01 28.20
N ASN A 371 -8.67 9.40 29.37
CA ASN A 371 -9.44 9.84 30.54
C ASN A 371 -9.01 11.22 31.03
N ALA A 372 -7.70 11.52 31.03
CA ALA A 372 -7.18 12.82 31.46
C ALA A 372 -7.56 13.95 30.48
N LEU A 373 -7.63 13.66 29.17
CA LEU A 373 -7.98 14.65 28.15
C LEU A 373 -9.50 14.82 27.99
N ILE A 374 -10.28 13.74 28.12
CA ILE A 374 -11.65 13.69 27.58
C ILE A 374 -12.70 13.38 28.66
N GLY A 375 -12.27 13.04 29.88
CA GLY A 375 -13.19 12.84 31.03
C GLY A 375 -14.23 11.72 30.86
N GLY A 376 -14.09 10.86 29.86
CA GLY A 376 -15.01 9.76 29.63
C GLY A 376 -14.71 8.96 28.37
N SER A 377 -14.27 7.74 28.54
CA SER A 377 -13.66 6.88 27.51
C SER A 377 -14.67 6.07 26.68
N ALA A 378 -15.97 6.13 26.94
CA ALA A 378 -16.93 5.24 26.32
C ALA A 378 -17.02 5.45 24.78
N ASN A 379 -17.06 6.70 24.31
CA ASN A 379 -17.13 6.99 22.89
C ASN A 379 -15.85 6.61 22.15
N PHE A 380 -14.67 6.91 22.75
CA PHE A 380 -13.39 6.46 22.22
C PHE A 380 -13.34 4.93 22.11
N ALA A 381 -13.64 4.22 23.19
CA ALA A 381 -13.59 2.76 23.23
C ALA A 381 -14.54 2.13 22.21
N THR A 382 -15.74 2.66 22.09
CA THR A 382 -16.73 2.17 21.13
C THR A 382 -16.31 2.43 19.69
N ALA A 383 -15.88 3.64 19.37
CA ALA A 383 -15.40 4.00 18.03
C ALA A 383 -14.16 3.15 17.65
N PHE A 384 -13.20 3.03 18.56
CA PHE A 384 -12.01 2.24 18.35
C PHE A 384 -12.33 0.76 18.10
N TYR A 385 -13.11 0.14 18.99
CA TYR A 385 -13.51 -1.26 18.83
C TYR A 385 -14.21 -1.52 17.49
N MET A 386 -15.15 -0.63 17.12
CA MET A 386 -15.89 -0.74 15.87
C MET A 386 -14.97 -0.65 14.67
N LEU A 387 -14.10 0.37 14.60
CA LEU A 387 -13.19 0.57 13.49
C LEU A 387 -12.20 -0.58 13.35
N ILE A 388 -11.61 -1.06 14.44
CA ILE A 388 -10.71 -2.21 14.42
C ILE A 388 -11.41 -3.49 13.97
N LYS A 389 -12.64 -3.73 14.45
CA LYS A 389 -13.45 -4.86 14.00
C LYS A 389 -13.70 -4.77 12.50
N MET A 390 -14.10 -3.59 12.00
CA MET A 390 -14.31 -3.36 10.58
C MET A 390 -13.07 -3.63 9.75
N ILE A 391 -11.91 -3.09 10.15
CA ILE A 391 -10.65 -3.32 9.47
C ILE A 391 -10.31 -4.81 9.40
N ASN A 392 -10.47 -5.55 10.50
CA ASN A 392 -10.19 -6.98 10.53
C ASN A 392 -11.16 -7.80 9.65
N ASP A 393 -12.42 -7.42 9.58
CA ASP A 393 -13.41 -8.09 8.74
C ASP A 393 -13.17 -7.76 7.25
N LEU A 394 -12.88 -6.50 6.91
CA LEU A 394 -12.53 -6.09 5.55
C LEU A 394 -11.19 -6.68 5.07
N GLU A 395 -10.20 -6.87 5.96
CA GLU A 395 -8.97 -7.59 5.64
C GLU A 395 -9.26 -9.03 5.17
N LYS A 396 -10.13 -9.75 5.90
CA LYS A 396 -10.53 -11.11 5.51
C LYS A 396 -11.25 -11.12 4.17
N ASP A 397 -12.13 -10.16 3.95
CA ASP A 397 -12.87 -10.05 2.70
C ASP A 397 -11.93 -9.69 1.53
N ALA A 398 -10.96 -8.79 1.72
CA ALA A 398 -9.93 -8.50 0.73
C ALA A 398 -9.08 -9.74 0.40
N MET A 399 -8.77 -10.60 1.40
CA MET A 399 -8.07 -11.86 1.15
C MET A 399 -8.93 -12.84 0.32
N LYS A 400 -10.25 -12.92 0.55
CA LYS A 400 -11.15 -13.75 -0.27
C LYS A 400 -11.22 -13.27 -1.73
N VAL A 401 -11.33 -11.94 -1.93
CA VAL A 401 -11.30 -11.36 -3.28
C VAL A 401 -9.97 -11.65 -3.96
N LEU A 402 -8.85 -11.53 -3.22
CA LEU A 402 -7.53 -11.88 -3.74
C LEU A 402 -7.44 -13.35 -4.16
N ASP A 403 -7.93 -14.27 -3.34
CA ASP A 403 -7.95 -15.70 -3.69
C ASP A 403 -8.85 -15.94 -4.92
N ALA A 404 -9.99 -15.23 -5.04
CA ALA A 404 -10.87 -15.31 -6.22
C ALA A 404 -10.18 -14.76 -7.50
N ILE A 405 -9.36 -13.70 -7.39
CA ILE A 405 -8.54 -13.20 -8.51
C ILE A 405 -7.58 -14.29 -8.98
N ILE A 406 -6.84 -14.91 -8.05
CA ILE A 406 -5.87 -15.96 -8.37
C ILE A 406 -6.56 -17.13 -9.09
N HIS A 407 -7.73 -17.54 -8.63
CA HIS A 407 -8.51 -18.59 -9.30
C HIS A 407 -8.98 -18.20 -10.69
N ALA A 408 -9.47 -16.97 -10.86
CA ALA A 408 -9.93 -16.50 -12.17
C ALA A 408 -8.80 -16.46 -13.21
N THR A 409 -7.61 -15.96 -12.80
CA THR A 409 -6.45 -15.88 -13.71
C THR A 409 -5.80 -17.24 -13.97
N SER A 410 -5.91 -18.21 -13.06
CA SER A 410 -5.39 -19.57 -13.27
C SER A 410 -6.26 -20.41 -14.20
N SER A 411 -7.57 -20.13 -14.29
CA SER A 411 -8.51 -20.87 -15.15
C SER A 411 -8.52 -20.40 -16.62
N GLU A 412 -7.83 -19.31 -16.97
CA GLU A 412 -7.65 -18.87 -18.36
C GLU A 412 -6.43 -19.52 -19.05
N VAL A 413 -5.61 -20.30 -18.31
CA VAL A 413 -4.37 -20.93 -18.82
C VAL A 413 -4.60 -22.43 -19.17
N ASP A 414 -5.75 -23.01 -18.81
CA ASP A 414 -6.17 -24.35 -19.21
C ASP A 414 -7.12 -24.29 -20.42
#